data_90f3093f2837ac2796ffca71d083a1fe
#
_entry.id   90f3093f2837ac2796ffca71d083a1fe
#
_cell.length_a   1.000
_cell.length_b   1.000
_cell.length_c   1.000
_cell.angle_alpha   90.00
_cell.angle_beta   90.00
_cell.angle_gamma   90.00
#
_symmetry.space_group_name_H-M   'P 1'
#
loop_
_entity.id
_entity.type
_entity.pdbx_description
1 polymer ?
#
loop_
_entity_poly.entity_id
_entity_poly.type
_entity_poly.pdbx_seq_one_letter_code
_entity_poly.pdbx_strand_id
1 'polypeptide(L)'
;NSPIGVLWRLDDLDIPNPNHFAIAGTTGGPVSVINNKYLSNSDFFTGAFPAEYGNATAGVFDLRMRKGNDEQYEFSGQLGFLGTELFAEGPLRADKKSSFLVSYRYSTLQLFESFNIQIGTQAVPQYQDAAFKLHFPTKNGSISVFGIGGISNIDILVSDFESAEDLELYGDSDRDQYFGTSLAAGGVSYGHRLGSKAFGKLTLAYTWQDNHADHVLVNRDSSFAITSMVPNMGYFYRDQ
;
A
#
# COMPACT_ATOMS: atom_id res chain seq x y z
N ASN A 1 -10.05 20.20 -5.67
CA ASN A 1 -9.10 20.10 -4.57
C ASN A 1 -7.86 19.33 -5.06
N SER A 2 -6.67 19.77 -4.64
CA SER A 2 -5.43 19.11 -5.04
C SER A 2 -5.30 17.75 -4.34
N PRO A 3 -4.91 16.68 -5.06
CA PRO A 3 -4.66 15.39 -4.43
C PRO A 3 -3.60 15.44 -3.32
N ILE A 4 -2.61 16.32 -3.42
CA ILE A 4 -1.56 16.54 -2.40
C ILE A 4 -2.13 16.93 -1.03
N GLY A 5 -3.34 17.48 -0.99
CA GLY A 5 -4.01 17.89 0.24
C GLY A 5 -4.78 16.81 0.98
N VAL A 6 -4.71 15.55 0.54
CA VAL A 6 -5.38 14.43 1.22
C VAL A 6 -4.46 13.88 2.33
N LEU A 7 -4.98 13.80 3.53
CA LEU A 7 -4.33 13.20 4.68
C LEU A 7 -4.81 11.75 4.85
N TRP A 8 -3.87 10.84 4.94
CA TRP A 8 -4.12 9.45 5.33
C TRP A 8 -3.62 9.24 6.76
N ARG A 9 -4.50 8.75 7.63
CA ARG A 9 -4.18 8.44 9.01
C ARG A 9 -4.61 7.01 9.34
N LEU A 10 -3.73 6.24 9.98
CA LEU A 10 -4.00 4.88 10.43
C LEU A 10 -3.67 4.73 11.91
N ASP A 11 -4.66 4.37 12.73
CA ASP A 11 -4.51 4.23 14.19
C ASP A 11 -3.86 5.48 14.86
N ASP A 12 -4.26 6.68 14.42
CA ASP A 12 -3.77 8.01 14.81
C ASP A 12 -2.34 8.36 14.32
N LEU A 13 -1.79 7.58 13.42
CA LEU A 13 -0.53 7.84 12.73
C LEU A 13 -0.79 8.40 11.33
N ASP A 14 -0.25 9.57 11.01
CA ASP A 14 -0.26 10.09 9.65
C ASP A 14 0.68 9.24 8.80
N ILE A 15 0.14 8.65 7.72
CA ILE A 15 0.87 7.73 6.84
C ILE A 15 1.00 8.34 5.45
N PRO A 16 2.03 7.95 4.67
CA PRO A 16 2.13 8.30 3.27
C PRO A 16 0.95 7.76 2.45
N ASN A 17 0.90 8.07 1.16
CA ASN A 17 -0.09 7.52 0.24
C ASN A 17 -0.08 5.98 0.29
N PRO A 18 -1.12 5.33 0.83
CA PRO A 18 -1.12 3.89 1.05
C PRO A 18 -1.59 3.11 -0.18
N ASN A 19 -1.18 3.52 -1.36
CA ASN A 19 -1.54 2.84 -2.59
C ASN A 19 -0.29 2.29 -3.28
N HIS A 20 -0.44 1.08 -3.84
CA HIS A 20 0.51 0.53 -4.79
C HIS A 20 0.53 1.37 -6.07
N PHE A 21 1.67 1.42 -6.74
CA PHE A 21 1.87 2.18 -7.97
C PHE A 21 1.55 3.68 -7.80
N ALA A 22 1.84 4.20 -6.61
CA ALA A 22 1.64 5.62 -6.31
C ALA A 22 2.61 6.47 -7.12
N ILE A 23 2.07 7.48 -7.80
CA ILE A 23 2.86 8.48 -8.52
C ILE A 23 3.00 9.70 -7.62
N ALA A 24 4.19 10.31 -7.60
CA ALA A 24 4.43 11.54 -6.85
C ALA A 24 3.39 12.63 -7.15
N GLY A 25 2.95 13.30 -6.11
CA GLY A 25 1.93 14.34 -6.23
C GLY A 25 0.50 13.83 -6.42
N THR A 26 0.26 12.52 -6.33
CA THR A 26 -1.07 11.90 -6.34
C THR A 26 -1.40 11.29 -4.99
N THR A 27 -2.69 11.03 -4.74
CA THR A 27 -3.17 10.34 -3.53
C THR A 27 -3.94 9.07 -3.87
N GLY A 28 -4.02 8.73 -5.14
CA GLY A 28 -4.67 7.54 -5.65
C GLY A 28 -3.68 6.49 -6.11
N GLY A 29 -4.20 5.34 -6.45
CA GLY A 29 -3.51 4.21 -7.05
C GLY A 29 -4.53 3.12 -7.38
N PRO A 30 -4.22 2.22 -8.32
CA PRO A 30 -5.18 1.19 -8.76
C PRO A 30 -5.44 0.13 -7.69
N VAL A 31 -4.52 -0.05 -6.74
CA VAL A 31 -4.63 -1.04 -5.66
C VAL A 31 -4.17 -0.40 -4.36
N SER A 32 -5.01 -0.41 -3.34
CA SER A 32 -4.61 0.09 -2.01
C SER A 32 -3.89 -0.99 -1.21
N VAL A 33 -2.85 -0.61 -0.48
CA VAL A 33 -2.23 -1.44 0.58
C VAL A 33 -3.21 -1.64 1.75
N ILE A 34 -4.11 -0.66 1.95
CA ILE A 34 -5.17 -0.77 2.96
C ILE A 34 -6.23 -1.77 2.52
N ASN A 35 -6.59 -2.67 3.42
CA ASN A 35 -7.62 -3.68 3.21
C ASN A 35 -8.76 -3.53 4.23
N ASN A 36 -9.98 -3.58 3.76
CA ASN A 36 -11.18 -3.42 4.59
C ASN A 36 -11.38 -4.55 5.62
N LYS A 37 -10.78 -5.73 5.43
CA LYS A 37 -10.92 -6.87 6.36
C LYS A 37 -10.36 -6.57 7.75
N TYR A 38 -9.33 -5.77 7.84
CA TYR A 38 -8.75 -5.39 9.13
C TYR A 38 -9.15 -4.00 9.62
N LEU A 39 -9.98 -3.27 8.86
CA LEU A 39 -10.48 -1.97 9.31
C LEU A 39 -11.69 -2.13 10.25
N SER A 40 -11.77 -1.23 11.22
CA SER A 40 -12.95 -0.95 12.01
C SER A 40 -13.67 0.28 11.48
N ASN A 41 -14.55 0.89 12.27
CA ASN A 41 -15.18 2.16 11.93
C ASN A 41 -14.12 3.21 11.62
N SER A 42 -14.19 3.75 10.42
CA SER A 42 -13.25 4.71 9.88
C SER A 42 -14.01 5.92 9.36
N ASP A 43 -13.41 7.09 9.47
CA ASP A 43 -14.04 8.34 9.09
C ASP A 43 -13.41 8.89 7.82
N PHE A 44 -14.25 9.49 6.97
CA PHE A 44 -13.82 10.22 5.79
C PHE A 44 -14.40 11.62 5.79
N PHE A 45 -13.54 12.63 5.78
CA PHE A 45 -13.91 14.03 5.76
C PHE A 45 -13.55 14.67 4.43
N THR A 46 -14.47 15.39 3.83
CA THR A 46 -14.27 16.14 2.57
C THR A 46 -14.15 17.65 2.79
N GLY A 47 -14.31 18.11 4.00
CA GLY A 47 -14.23 19.52 4.42
C GLY A 47 -14.58 19.71 5.88
N ALA A 48 -14.41 20.91 6.39
CA ALA A 48 -14.65 21.28 7.79
C ALA A 48 -13.90 20.36 8.79
N PHE A 49 -12.63 20.11 8.50
CA PHE A 49 -11.83 19.20 9.30
C PHE A 49 -11.72 19.67 10.75
N PRO A 50 -11.89 18.78 11.75
CA PRO A 50 -11.50 19.05 13.11
C PRO A 50 -10.05 19.55 13.22
N ALA A 51 -9.77 20.39 14.22
CA ALA A 51 -8.46 21.04 14.39
C ALA A 51 -7.29 20.05 14.64
N GLU A 52 -7.60 18.80 14.96
CA GLU A 52 -6.60 17.73 15.12
C GLU A 52 -5.97 17.25 13.80
N TYR A 53 -6.63 17.52 12.65
CA TYR A 53 -6.11 17.17 11.34
C TYR A 53 -5.35 18.35 10.73
N GLY A 54 -4.08 18.49 11.09
CA GLY A 54 -3.17 19.42 10.42
C GLY A 54 -2.84 18.94 9.00
N ASN A 55 -2.39 19.87 8.15
CA ASN A 55 -1.90 19.59 6.79
C ASN A 55 -2.93 18.98 5.81
N ALA A 56 -4.21 18.90 6.15
CA ALA A 56 -5.26 18.45 5.28
C ALA A 56 -5.96 19.63 4.59
N THR A 57 -6.00 19.64 3.26
CA THR A 57 -6.67 20.69 2.48
C THR A 57 -7.71 20.16 1.50
N ALA A 58 -7.71 18.87 1.21
CA ALA A 58 -8.61 18.22 0.24
C ALA A 58 -9.50 17.14 0.86
N GLY A 59 -9.00 16.34 1.77
CA GLY A 59 -9.73 15.28 2.45
C GLY A 59 -8.94 14.65 3.56
N VAL A 60 -9.60 13.93 4.46
CA VAL A 60 -8.98 13.14 5.52
C VAL A 60 -9.59 11.75 5.51
N PHE A 61 -8.75 10.73 5.44
CA PHE A 61 -9.09 9.35 5.75
C PHE A 61 -8.53 9.01 7.13
N ASP A 62 -9.39 8.97 8.15
CA ASP A 62 -9.02 8.51 9.49
C ASP A 62 -9.41 7.03 9.63
N LEU A 63 -8.45 6.17 9.43
CA LEU A 63 -8.61 4.72 9.37
C LEU A 63 -8.19 4.09 10.68
N ARG A 64 -8.94 3.09 11.13
CA ARG A 64 -8.66 2.38 12.36
C ARG A 64 -8.63 0.87 12.12
N MET A 65 -7.56 0.24 12.55
CA MET A 65 -7.49 -1.21 12.54
C MET A 65 -8.28 -1.78 13.72
N ARG A 66 -9.08 -2.83 13.45
CA ARG A 66 -9.74 -3.58 14.52
C ARG A 66 -8.73 -4.43 15.30
N LYS A 67 -9.14 -4.85 16.49
CA LYS A 67 -8.33 -5.72 17.33
C LYS A 67 -8.46 -7.15 16.88
N GLY A 68 -8.14 -7.91 16.24
CA GLY A 68 -8.41 -9.35 15.96
C GLY A 68 -9.41 -10.05 16.89
N ASN A 69 -9.88 -11.21 16.53
CA ASN A 69 -10.78 -12.01 17.35
C ASN A 69 -10.04 -12.50 18.61
N ASP A 70 -10.60 -12.24 19.79
CA ASP A 70 -10.01 -12.64 21.08
C ASP A 70 -10.64 -13.92 21.66
N GLU A 71 -11.57 -14.54 20.93
CA GLU A 71 -12.29 -15.74 21.38
C GLU A 71 -11.94 -16.99 20.58
N GLN A 72 -11.77 -16.85 19.26
CA GLN A 72 -11.52 -17.99 18.37
C GLN A 72 -10.54 -17.64 17.23
N TYR A 73 -9.89 -18.67 16.69
CA TYR A 73 -9.06 -18.52 15.50
C TYR A 73 -9.93 -18.50 14.25
N GLU A 74 -9.67 -17.54 13.38
CA GLU A 74 -10.31 -17.41 12.07
C GLU A 74 -9.26 -17.30 10.98
N PHE A 75 -9.51 -18.02 9.87
CA PHE A 75 -8.65 -18.02 8.71
C PHE A 75 -9.49 -17.77 7.46
N SER A 76 -9.03 -16.94 6.59
CA SER A 76 -9.62 -16.80 5.26
C SER A 76 -8.58 -16.71 4.17
N GLY A 77 -8.85 -17.38 3.05
CA GLY A 77 -8.10 -17.24 1.80
C GLY A 77 -9.03 -16.71 0.73
N GLN A 78 -8.50 -15.84 -0.10
CA GLN A 78 -9.22 -15.28 -1.24
C GLN A 78 -8.31 -15.33 -2.46
N LEU A 79 -8.84 -15.83 -3.57
CA LEU A 79 -8.22 -15.75 -4.87
C LEU A 79 -9.03 -14.77 -5.72
N GLY A 80 -8.48 -13.61 -6.00
CA GLY A 80 -9.07 -12.59 -6.86
C GLY A 80 -8.23 -12.38 -8.12
N PHE A 81 -8.77 -11.73 -9.12
CA PHE A 81 -8.06 -11.44 -10.36
C PHE A 81 -6.79 -10.60 -10.13
N LEU A 82 -6.89 -9.56 -9.29
CA LEU A 82 -5.77 -8.66 -9.00
C LEU A 82 -4.88 -9.13 -7.84
N GLY A 83 -5.39 -9.93 -6.91
CA GLY A 83 -4.62 -10.35 -5.74
C GLY A 83 -5.13 -11.60 -5.07
N THR A 84 -4.20 -12.41 -4.64
CA THR A 84 -4.42 -13.53 -3.73
C THR A 84 -4.15 -13.08 -2.32
N GLU A 85 -5.05 -13.38 -1.39
CA GLU A 85 -4.97 -12.92 -0.01
C GLU A 85 -5.10 -14.08 0.97
N LEU A 86 -4.28 -14.00 2.01
CA LEU A 86 -4.38 -14.82 3.21
C LEU A 86 -4.61 -13.91 4.42
N PHE A 87 -5.57 -14.25 5.23
CA PHE A 87 -5.90 -13.53 6.44
C PHE A 87 -6.07 -14.50 7.61
N ALA A 88 -5.51 -14.16 8.76
CA ALA A 88 -5.65 -14.93 9.99
C ALA A 88 -5.82 -14.00 11.18
N GLU A 89 -6.65 -14.41 12.13
CA GLU A 89 -6.80 -13.73 13.41
C GLU A 89 -7.13 -14.73 14.51
N GLY A 90 -6.91 -14.32 15.74
CA GLY A 90 -7.25 -15.18 16.87
C GLY A 90 -6.66 -14.69 18.19
N PRO A 91 -6.98 -15.41 19.28
CA PRO A 91 -6.44 -15.13 20.61
C PRO A 91 -4.93 -15.45 20.66
N LEU A 92 -4.14 -14.55 21.23
CA LEU A 92 -2.74 -14.83 21.60
C LEU A 92 -2.66 -15.66 22.88
N ARG A 93 -3.63 -15.47 23.78
CA ARG A 93 -3.71 -16.16 25.07
C ARG A 93 -5.19 -16.33 25.45
N ALA A 94 -5.58 -17.54 25.73
CA ALA A 94 -6.95 -17.89 26.05
C ALA A 94 -7.53 -17.17 27.29
N ASP A 95 -6.66 -16.79 28.24
CA ASP A 95 -7.03 -16.24 29.54
C ASP A 95 -7.08 -14.70 29.60
N LYS A 96 -6.55 -13.98 28.59
CA LYS A 96 -6.28 -12.53 28.69
C LYS A 96 -6.94 -11.65 27.63
N LYS A 97 -7.80 -12.19 26.78
CA LYS A 97 -8.45 -11.44 25.70
C LYS A 97 -7.46 -10.65 24.81
N SER A 98 -6.21 -11.11 24.76
CA SER A 98 -5.23 -10.60 23.83
C SER A 98 -5.40 -11.27 22.47
N SER A 99 -5.27 -10.51 21.41
CA SER A 99 -5.55 -10.99 20.06
C SER A 99 -4.50 -10.53 19.06
N PHE A 100 -4.46 -11.22 17.94
CA PHE A 100 -3.72 -10.82 16.76
C PHE A 100 -4.64 -10.81 15.54
N LEU A 101 -4.27 -10.04 14.56
CA LEU A 101 -4.68 -10.18 13.18
C LEU A 101 -3.45 -10.03 12.29
N VAL A 102 -3.44 -10.75 11.17
CA VAL A 102 -2.43 -10.65 10.13
C VAL A 102 -3.08 -10.84 8.77
N SER A 103 -2.66 -10.04 7.81
CA SER A 103 -3.06 -10.13 6.41
C SER A 103 -1.80 -10.14 5.55
N TYR A 104 -1.81 -10.97 4.52
CA TYR A 104 -0.79 -10.94 3.47
C TYR A 104 -1.48 -11.07 2.12
N ARG A 105 -1.07 -10.22 1.18
CA ARG A 105 -1.62 -10.21 -0.17
C ARG A 105 -0.49 -10.21 -1.19
N TYR A 106 -0.70 -10.95 -2.26
CA TYR A 106 0.25 -11.09 -3.35
C TYR A 106 -0.47 -10.96 -4.70
N SER A 107 0.16 -10.32 -5.69
CA SER A 107 -0.42 -10.15 -7.02
C SER A 107 -0.71 -11.50 -7.68
N THR A 108 -1.97 -11.74 -8.06
CA THR A 108 -2.37 -12.95 -8.76
C THR A 108 -1.78 -13.00 -10.17
N LEU A 109 -1.62 -11.85 -10.81
CA LEU A 109 -1.01 -11.75 -12.15
C LEU A 109 0.44 -12.22 -12.11
N GLN A 110 1.19 -11.84 -11.07
CA GLN A 110 2.56 -12.32 -10.86
C GLN A 110 2.62 -13.84 -10.59
N LEU A 111 1.62 -14.41 -9.92
CA LEU A 111 1.52 -15.86 -9.75
C LEU A 111 1.34 -16.56 -11.09
N PHE A 112 0.49 -16.06 -11.96
CA PHE A 112 0.27 -16.62 -13.30
C PHE A 112 1.55 -16.58 -14.14
N GLU A 113 2.28 -15.47 -14.10
CA GLU A 113 3.58 -15.34 -14.75
C GLU A 113 4.58 -16.39 -14.24
N SER A 114 4.64 -16.59 -12.91
CA SER A 114 5.50 -17.59 -12.27
C SER A 114 5.17 -19.03 -12.69
N PHE A 115 3.95 -19.29 -13.14
CA PHE A 115 3.50 -20.57 -13.69
C PHE A 115 3.55 -20.63 -15.23
N ASN A 116 4.20 -19.64 -15.88
CA ASN A 116 4.24 -19.48 -17.34
C ASN A 116 2.85 -19.40 -18.01
N ILE A 117 1.86 -18.86 -17.29
CA ILE A 117 0.53 -18.60 -17.83
C ILE A 117 0.53 -17.18 -18.40
N GLN A 118 0.53 -17.06 -19.73
CA GLN A 118 0.49 -15.75 -20.39
C GLN A 118 -0.88 -15.08 -20.20
N ILE A 119 -0.88 -13.82 -19.71
CA ILE A 119 -2.10 -13.09 -19.40
C ILE A 119 -2.46 -12.08 -20.50
N GLY A 120 -1.71 -12.06 -21.60
CA GLY A 120 -1.97 -11.20 -22.75
C GLY A 120 -1.60 -9.73 -22.58
N THR A 121 -0.87 -9.36 -21.52
CA THR A 121 -0.28 -8.03 -21.35
C THR A 121 1.21 -8.15 -21.06
N GLN A 122 2.03 -7.28 -21.65
CA GLN A 122 3.46 -7.23 -21.39
C GLN A 122 3.80 -6.43 -20.12
N ALA A 123 2.94 -5.52 -19.72
CA ALA A 123 3.07 -4.77 -18.46
C ALA A 123 2.29 -5.48 -17.34
N VAL A 124 2.94 -6.35 -16.59
CA VAL A 124 2.31 -7.08 -15.48
C VAL A 124 2.58 -6.33 -14.16
N PRO A 125 1.55 -5.71 -13.53
CA PRO A 125 1.71 -5.08 -12.25
C PRO A 125 1.97 -6.12 -11.16
N GLN A 126 3.10 -5.99 -10.51
CA GLN A 126 3.54 -6.88 -9.44
C GLN A 126 3.43 -6.15 -8.10
N TYR A 127 2.76 -6.75 -7.13
CA TYR A 127 2.71 -6.17 -5.79
C TYR A 127 2.55 -7.24 -4.71
N GLN A 128 2.98 -6.88 -3.53
CA GLN A 128 2.71 -7.61 -2.31
C GLN A 128 2.55 -6.64 -1.15
N ASP A 129 1.72 -6.98 -0.21
CA ASP A 129 1.53 -6.22 1.01
C ASP A 129 1.20 -7.11 2.20
N ALA A 130 1.47 -6.58 3.37
CA ALA A 130 1.16 -7.21 4.63
C ALA A 130 0.65 -6.18 5.64
N ALA A 131 -0.21 -6.63 6.52
CA ALA A 131 -0.65 -5.86 7.67
C ALA A 131 -0.77 -6.76 8.89
N PHE A 132 -0.50 -6.20 10.07
CA PHE A 132 -0.71 -6.91 11.32
C PHE A 132 -1.13 -5.97 12.44
N LYS A 133 -1.86 -6.50 13.41
CA LYS A 133 -2.10 -5.86 14.70
C LYS A 133 -2.10 -6.89 15.82
N LEU A 134 -1.38 -6.56 16.88
CA LEU A 134 -1.38 -7.29 18.16
C LEU A 134 -2.06 -6.41 19.19
N HIS A 135 -2.95 -6.97 19.98
CA HIS A 135 -3.69 -6.25 21.00
C HIS A 135 -3.56 -6.95 22.35
N PHE A 136 -3.13 -6.20 23.35
CA PHE A 136 -2.92 -6.67 24.71
C PHE A 136 -3.72 -5.78 25.69
N PRO A 137 -4.86 -6.25 26.21
CA PRO A 137 -5.58 -5.54 27.24
C PRO A 137 -4.79 -5.54 28.54
N THR A 138 -4.84 -4.42 29.26
CA THR A 138 -4.29 -4.24 30.59
C THR A 138 -5.42 -3.93 31.57
N LYS A 139 -5.12 -3.87 32.88
CA LYS A 139 -6.15 -3.61 33.90
C LYS A 139 -6.96 -2.32 33.65
N ASN A 140 -6.30 -1.26 33.18
CA ASN A 140 -6.93 0.04 32.98
C ASN A 140 -6.75 0.61 31.57
N GLY A 141 -6.46 -0.25 30.57
CA GLY A 141 -6.23 0.22 29.22
C GLY A 141 -5.79 -0.90 28.29
N SER A 142 -4.96 -0.56 27.30
CA SER A 142 -4.42 -1.55 26.36
C SER A 142 -3.09 -1.12 25.74
N ILE A 143 -2.31 -2.09 25.30
CA ILE A 143 -1.16 -1.90 24.43
C ILE A 143 -1.54 -2.50 23.08
N SER A 144 -1.22 -1.81 21.99
CA SER A 144 -1.35 -2.32 20.63
C SER A 144 -0.06 -2.13 19.86
N VAL A 145 0.33 -3.14 19.10
CA VAL A 145 1.42 -3.06 18.12
C VAL A 145 0.81 -3.26 16.75
N PHE A 146 1.09 -2.40 15.81
CA PHE A 146 0.49 -2.47 14.48
C PHE A 146 1.49 -2.12 13.39
N GLY A 147 1.26 -2.61 12.20
CA GLY A 147 2.05 -2.26 11.03
C GLY A 147 1.35 -2.62 9.75
N ILE A 148 1.67 -1.85 8.72
CA ILE A 148 1.35 -2.13 7.32
C ILE A 148 2.60 -1.92 6.48
N GLY A 149 2.69 -2.61 5.37
CA GLY A 149 3.75 -2.39 4.40
C GLY A 149 3.40 -3.01 3.06
N GLY A 150 3.94 -2.41 1.99
CA GLY A 150 3.71 -2.89 0.64
C GLY A 150 4.86 -2.53 -0.28
N ILE A 151 5.08 -3.36 -1.28
CA ILE A 151 6.05 -3.17 -2.36
C ILE A 151 5.30 -3.42 -3.67
N SER A 152 5.52 -2.56 -4.65
CA SER A 152 4.96 -2.74 -5.98
C SER A 152 5.93 -2.28 -7.07
N ASN A 153 5.92 -3.00 -8.20
CA ASN A 153 6.68 -2.66 -9.38
C ASN A 153 5.81 -2.88 -10.62
N ILE A 154 6.01 -2.04 -11.62
CA ILE A 154 5.46 -2.24 -12.94
C ILE A 154 6.51 -1.83 -13.97
N ASP A 155 6.82 -2.76 -14.88
CA ASP A 155 7.75 -2.55 -15.97
C ASP A 155 6.95 -2.46 -17.27
N ILE A 156 7.15 -1.39 -18.02
CA ILE A 156 6.56 -1.18 -19.35
C ILE A 156 7.71 -1.19 -20.34
N LEU A 157 7.91 -2.33 -20.99
CA LEU A 157 9.06 -2.57 -21.85
C LEU A 157 8.68 -2.42 -23.31
N VAL A 158 8.85 -1.22 -23.87
CA VAL A 158 8.65 -1.02 -25.32
C VAL A 158 9.72 -1.70 -26.15
N SER A 159 10.86 -2.05 -25.55
CA SER A 159 11.91 -2.83 -26.19
C SER A 159 11.44 -4.24 -26.59
N ASP A 160 10.46 -4.81 -25.88
CA ASP A 160 9.93 -6.13 -26.13
C ASP A 160 8.87 -6.17 -27.25
N PHE A 161 8.46 -5.01 -27.78
CA PHE A 161 7.45 -4.93 -28.84
C PHE A 161 8.05 -5.26 -30.21
N GLU A 162 7.36 -6.11 -30.95
CA GLU A 162 7.77 -6.57 -32.28
C GLU A 162 7.25 -5.68 -33.41
N SER A 163 6.23 -4.86 -33.14
CA SER A 163 5.61 -4.00 -34.15
C SER A 163 5.32 -2.57 -33.64
N ALA A 164 5.22 -1.61 -34.58
CA ALA A 164 4.87 -0.25 -34.26
C ALA A 164 3.42 -0.09 -33.77
N GLU A 165 2.53 -1.02 -34.12
CA GLU A 165 1.13 -1.01 -33.70
C GLU A 165 0.99 -1.27 -32.19
N ASP A 166 1.90 -2.06 -31.61
CA ASP A 166 1.92 -2.36 -30.18
C ASP A 166 2.29 -1.14 -29.34
N LEU A 167 3.05 -0.20 -29.89
CA LEU A 167 3.50 1.00 -29.20
C LEU A 167 2.38 2.00 -28.90
N GLU A 168 1.30 2.01 -29.68
CA GLU A 168 0.20 2.98 -29.49
C GLU A 168 -0.65 2.72 -28.24
N LEU A 169 -0.49 1.55 -27.63
CA LEU A 169 -1.30 1.13 -26.46
C LEU A 169 -0.72 1.58 -25.11
N TYR A 170 0.56 1.99 -25.03
CA TYR A 170 1.28 2.11 -23.77
C TYR A 170 2.14 3.39 -23.67
N GLY A 171 1.54 4.54 -23.43
CA GLY A 171 2.24 5.75 -22.99
C GLY A 171 3.34 6.23 -23.95
N ASP A 172 4.54 6.46 -23.44
CA ASP A 172 5.69 6.91 -24.24
C ASP A 172 6.24 5.75 -25.07
N SER A 173 6.18 5.89 -26.39
CA SER A 173 6.55 4.84 -27.35
C SER A 173 8.06 4.70 -27.61
N ASP A 174 8.89 5.55 -26.98
CA ASP A 174 10.31 5.65 -27.24
C ASP A 174 11.19 5.17 -26.07
N ARG A 175 10.59 4.62 -24.99
CA ARG A 175 11.36 4.25 -23.79
C ARG A 175 10.76 3.13 -22.98
N ASP A 176 11.61 2.32 -22.41
CA ASP A 176 11.25 1.42 -21.31
C ASP A 176 11.06 2.23 -20.03
N GLN A 177 10.06 1.86 -19.24
CA GLN A 177 9.70 2.55 -18.00
C GLN A 177 9.61 1.55 -16.85
N TYR A 178 10.32 1.83 -15.77
CA TYR A 178 10.36 1.01 -14.56
C TYR A 178 9.84 1.85 -13.40
N PHE A 179 8.67 1.51 -12.89
CA PHE A 179 8.07 2.18 -11.74
C PHE A 179 8.09 1.28 -10.52
N GLY A 180 8.51 1.83 -9.40
CA GLY A 180 8.49 1.12 -8.13
C GLY A 180 7.97 2.00 -6.99
N THR A 181 7.21 1.38 -6.09
CA THR A 181 6.72 1.98 -4.86
C THR A 181 6.91 1.02 -3.70
N SER A 182 7.47 1.51 -2.63
CA SER A 182 7.57 0.78 -1.37
C SER A 182 7.12 1.67 -0.23
N LEU A 183 6.34 1.12 0.69
CA LEU A 183 5.93 1.85 1.88
C LEU A 183 5.92 0.94 3.11
N ALA A 184 6.16 1.53 4.27
CA ALA A 184 5.97 0.90 5.56
C ALA A 184 5.48 1.93 6.57
N ALA A 185 4.54 1.54 7.41
CA ALA A 185 4.06 2.35 8.53
C ALA A 185 3.72 1.43 9.70
N GLY A 186 4.07 1.82 10.91
CA GLY A 186 3.72 1.03 12.08
C GLY A 186 4.15 1.66 13.38
N GLY A 187 3.67 1.10 14.47
CA GLY A 187 3.94 1.67 15.78
C GLY A 187 3.43 0.84 16.95
N VAL A 188 3.65 1.40 18.10
CA VAL A 188 3.18 0.90 19.40
C VAL A 188 2.35 1.99 20.06
N SER A 189 1.12 1.66 20.42
CA SER A 189 0.20 2.54 21.15
C SER A 189 -0.07 2.00 22.54
N TYR A 190 0.02 2.86 23.53
CA TYR A 190 -0.40 2.58 24.91
C TYR A 190 -1.53 3.52 25.31
N GLY A 191 -2.70 2.96 25.53
CA GLY A 191 -3.84 3.68 26.06
C GLY A 191 -4.07 3.36 27.54
N HIS A 192 -4.29 4.35 28.37
CA HIS A 192 -4.51 4.18 29.80
C HIS A 192 -5.61 5.11 30.35
N ARG A 193 -6.51 4.54 31.13
CA ARG A 193 -7.55 5.30 31.84
C ARG A 193 -7.00 5.80 33.16
N LEU A 194 -6.91 7.11 33.30
CA LEU A 194 -6.47 7.83 34.51
C LEU A 194 -7.69 8.13 35.40
N GLY A 195 -8.17 7.11 36.11
CA GLY A 195 -9.38 7.23 36.91
C GLY A 195 -10.66 7.21 36.08
N SER A 196 -11.72 7.88 36.60
CA SER A 196 -13.05 7.88 35.94
C SER A 196 -13.25 9.00 34.92
N LYS A 197 -12.38 10.01 34.90
CA LYS A 197 -12.59 11.26 34.14
C LYS A 197 -11.53 11.56 33.07
N ALA A 198 -10.43 10.81 33.03
CA ALA A 198 -9.34 11.08 32.11
C ALA A 198 -8.86 9.81 31.44
N PHE A 199 -8.46 9.94 30.18
CA PHE A 199 -7.82 8.90 29.37
C PHE A 199 -6.60 9.52 28.70
N GLY A 200 -5.50 8.79 28.72
CA GLY A 200 -4.28 9.16 28.00
C GLY A 200 -3.91 8.10 26.98
N LYS A 201 -3.41 8.51 25.82
CA LYS A 201 -2.84 7.64 24.80
C LYS A 201 -1.47 8.17 24.40
N LEU A 202 -0.50 7.27 24.32
CA LEU A 202 0.83 7.52 23.77
C LEU A 202 1.05 6.57 22.60
N THR A 203 1.47 7.11 21.47
CA THR A 203 1.83 6.33 20.29
C THR A 203 3.25 6.68 19.87
N LEU A 204 4.10 5.67 19.72
CA LEU A 204 5.40 5.77 19.08
C LEU A 204 5.31 5.05 17.76
N ALA A 205 5.62 5.74 16.68
CA ALA A 205 5.42 5.19 15.35
C ALA A 205 6.50 5.69 14.36
N TYR A 206 6.63 4.96 13.27
CA TYR A 206 7.53 5.27 12.16
C TYR A 206 6.81 5.03 10.83
N THR A 207 7.07 5.90 9.86
CA THR A 207 6.61 5.77 8.48
C THR A 207 7.77 5.93 7.53
N TRP A 208 7.72 5.21 6.42
CA TRP A 208 8.69 5.28 5.36
C TRP A 208 8.02 5.01 4.02
N GLN A 209 8.45 5.71 2.99
CA GLN A 209 8.02 5.50 1.60
C GLN A 209 9.20 5.76 0.66
N ASP A 210 9.31 4.96 -0.39
CA ASP A 210 10.19 5.17 -1.53
C ASP A 210 9.38 5.01 -2.81
N ASN A 211 9.48 6.00 -3.70
CA ASN A 211 8.90 5.95 -5.04
C ASN A 211 10.03 6.24 -6.04
N HIS A 212 10.12 5.45 -7.08
CA HIS A 212 11.08 5.68 -8.14
C HIS A 212 10.46 5.42 -9.52
N ALA A 213 10.99 6.11 -10.53
CA ALA A 213 10.69 5.91 -11.92
C ALA A 213 12.00 6.03 -12.72
N ASP A 214 12.40 4.95 -13.33
CA ASP A 214 13.59 4.90 -14.18
C ASP A 214 13.16 4.72 -15.64
N HIS A 215 13.82 5.43 -16.56
CA HIS A 215 13.50 5.41 -17.98
C HIS A 215 14.74 5.06 -18.79
N VAL A 216 14.58 4.17 -19.78
CA VAL A 216 15.61 3.79 -20.73
C VAL A 216 15.13 4.11 -22.14
N LEU A 217 15.73 5.08 -22.81
CA LEU A 217 15.37 5.45 -24.18
C LEU A 217 15.74 4.31 -25.13
N VAL A 218 14.78 3.88 -25.95
CA VAL A 218 14.92 2.82 -26.94
C VAL A 218 14.90 3.44 -28.34
N ASN A 219 16.08 3.51 -28.97
CA ASN A 219 16.18 4.02 -30.32
C ASN A 219 16.00 2.89 -31.35
N ARG A 220 15.14 3.11 -32.32
CA ARG A 220 14.85 2.14 -33.39
C ARG A 220 15.16 2.77 -34.75
N ASP A 221 15.49 1.93 -35.71
CA ASP A 221 15.65 2.34 -37.12
C ASP A 221 14.32 2.23 -37.89
N SER A 222 14.36 2.54 -39.19
CA SER A 222 13.18 2.48 -40.08
C SER A 222 12.64 1.07 -40.30
N SER A 223 13.37 0.02 -39.94
CA SER A 223 12.94 -1.37 -39.95
C SER A 223 12.40 -1.88 -38.61
N PHE A 224 12.23 -0.98 -37.66
CA PHE A 224 11.80 -1.25 -36.28
C PHE A 224 12.85 -1.98 -35.42
N ALA A 225 14.07 -2.16 -35.93
CA ALA A 225 15.15 -2.78 -35.16
C ALA A 225 15.73 -1.81 -34.12
N ILE A 226 15.99 -2.31 -32.91
CA ILE A 226 16.64 -1.53 -31.86
C ILE A 226 18.08 -1.23 -32.24
N THR A 227 18.43 0.03 -32.32
CA THR A 227 19.79 0.51 -32.65
C THR A 227 20.61 0.85 -31.43
N SER A 228 19.97 1.35 -30.37
CA SER A 228 20.61 1.63 -29.08
C SER A 228 19.61 1.75 -27.97
N MET A 229 20.05 1.48 -26.74
CA MET A 229 19.31 1.72 -25.51
C MET A 229 20.15 2.67 -24.63
N VAL A 230 19.55 3.78 -24.18
CA VAL A 230 20.25 4.81 -23.41
C VAL A 230 19.55 4.97 -22.06
N PRO A 231 20.19 4.53 -20.96
CA PRO A 231 19.60 4.64 -19.63
C PRO A 231 19.57 6.10 -19.14
N ASN A 232 18.61 6.40 -18.29
CA ASN A 232 18.43 7.69 -17.62
C ASN A 232 18.24 8.90 -18.57
N MET A 233 17.72 8.65 -19.77
CA MET A 233 17.34 9.71 -20.70
C MET A 233 15.84 9.96 -20.60
N GLY A 234 15.47 11.12 -20.13
CA GLY A 234 14.07 11.52 -19.93
C GLY A 234 13.79 11.87 -18.47
N TYR A 235 12.68 11.39 -17.94
CA TYR A 235 12.27 11.68 -16.56
C TYR A 235 12.81 10.62 -15.60
N PHE A 236 13.78 11.01 -14.78
CA PHE A 236 14.17 10.26 -13.59
C PHE A 236 13.51 10.91 -12.38
N TYR A 237 12.81 10.13 -11.59
CA TYR A 237 12.19 10.60 -10.35
C TYR A 237 12.40 9.57 -9.23
N ARG A 238 12.90 10.06 -8.11
CA ARG A 238 12.97 9.31 -6.86
C ARG A 238 12.60 10.20 -5.69
N ASP A 239 11.63 9.75 -4.89
CA ASP A 239 11.21 10.39 -3.64
C ASP A 239 11.30 9.38 -2.49
N GLN A 240 11.92 9.79 -1.38
CA GLN A 240 12.18 8.95 -0.20
C GLN A 240 11.56 9.55 1.06
#